data_7454cb98e406d8c104c895fc25853edf
#
_entry.id   7454cb98e406d8c104c895fc25853edf
#
_cell.length_a   1.000
_cell.length_b   1.000
_cell.length_c   1.000
_cell.angle_alpha   90.00
_cell.angle_beta   90.00
_cell.angle_gamma   90.00
#
_symmetry.space_group_name_H-M   'P 1'
#
loop_
_entity.id
_entity.type
_entity.pdbx_description
1 polymer ?
#
loop_
_entity_poly.entity_id
_entity_poly.type
_entity_poly.pdbx_seq_one_letter_code
_entity_poly.pdbx_strand_id
1 'polypeptide(L)'
;MPSLAIRTGRALTPHAEIPDAVILLEDDGIRAIGPRAGMELPRGTRELDARGLLAAPGFVDVHIHGAAGRDAMEATPEALAGIAACIARHGTTSFVATTVSAGIPETLRSLEGLAVAISAFHSNPQAAAECLGVHLEGPFLSAARRGVHPAEHLIPPSPGVLARFLAAAGGYARILTLAPELPGAEETITAARSAGLVVAMGHTDATYSEAMHAIERGACHAAHMYNAMRPFSHRETGVIGAVLTDPRVTAEVIADGVHVDDPALRLLLAAKSAESVLLVSDGTAATGMPDGNYRLGSIEVTVTGGVCRNREGRIAGSTLTLDRAVRRMVALGVPAATAVQMASFNPARMLGIEARKGRLAAGADADVVLLDSEFNVAQVFARGRALIT
;
A
#
# COMPACT_ATOMS: atom_id res chain seq x y z
N MET A 1 4.05 -28.07 5.71
CA MET A 1 2.89 -28.21 6.65
C MET A 1 1.88 -29.19 6.04
N PRO A 2 0.98 -29.85 6.81
CA PRO A 2 -0.09 -30.61 6.19
C PRO A 2 -0.94 -29.67 5.33
N SER A 3 -1.43 -30.18 4.17
CA SER A 3 -2.27 -29.40 3.25
C SER A 3 -3.55 -28.95 3.95
N LEU A 4 -4.02 -27.75 3.64
CA LEU A 4 -5.27 -27.17 4.13
C LEU A 4 -6.18 -26.84 2.95
N ALA A 5 -7.41 -27.37 2.94
CA ALA A 5 -8.43 -26.98 1.99
C ALA A 5 -9.42 -26.02 2.67
N ILE A 6 -9.51 -24.79 2.16
CA ILE A 6 -10.49 -23.79 2.59
C ILE A 6 -11.71 -23.92 1.67
N ARG A 7 -12.86 -24.32 2.22
CA ARG A 7 -14.14 -24.35 1.50
C ARG A 7 -14.90 -23.06 1.74
N THR A 8 -15.09 -22.24 0.71
CA THR A 8 -15.73 -20.94 0.81
C THR A 8 -16.95 -20.83 -0.11
N GLY A 9 -17.95 -20.02 0.26
CA GLY A 9 -19.13 -19.78 -0.57
C GLY A 9 -18.78 -19.13 -1.91
N ARG A 10 -17.79 -18.23 -1.90
CA ARG A 10 -17.28 -17.56 -3.10
C ARG A 10 -15.80 -17.24 -2.94
N ALA A 11 -15.05 -17.29 -4.03
CA ALA A 11 -13.66 -16.81 -4.06
C ALA A 11 -13.48 -15.78 -5.15
N LEU A 12 -12.86 -14.64 -4.82
CA LEU A 12 -12.50 -13.59 -5.78
C LEU A 12 -11.10 -13.86 -6.31
N THR A 13 -10.99 -14.03 -7.62
CA THR A 13 -9.71 -14.05 -8.33
C THR A 13 -9.57 -12.75 -9.14
N PRO A 14 -8.37 -12.42 -9.68
CA PRO A 14 -8.22 -11.20 -10.49
C PRO A 14 -9.13 -11.13 -11.72
N HIS A 15 -9.62 -12.29 -12.20
CA HIS A 15 -10.33 -12.37 -13.46
C HIS A 15 -11.75 -12.96 -13.35
N ALA A 16 -12.11 -13.54 -12.20
CA ALA A 16 -13.39 -14.21 -12.03
C ALA A 16 -13.78 -14.33 -10.56
N GLU A 17 -15.07 -14.49 -10.33
CA GLU A 17 -15.64 -14.99 -9.08
C GLU A 17 -15.95 -16.49 -9.24
N ILE A 18 -15.48 -17.31 -8.29
CA ILE A 18 -15.70 -18.76 -8.28
C ILE A 18 -16.70 -19.06 -7.17
N PRO A 19 -17.95 -19.48 -7.48
CA PRO A 19 -18.91 -19.89 -6.48
C PRO A 19 -18.56 -21.28 -5.94
N ASP A 20 -18.95 -21.58 -4.68
CA ASP A 20 -18.68 -22.85 -3.98
C ASP A 20 -17.23 -23.30 -4.20
N ALA A 21 -16.28 -22.44 -3.84
CA ALA A 21 -14.87 -22.62 -4.16
C ALA A 21 -14.14 -23.43 -3.08
N VAL A 22 -13.08 -24.10 -3.53
CA VAL A 22 -12.06 -24.70 -2.66
C VAL A 22 -10.71 -24.10 -3.01
N ILE A 23 -9.97 -23.65 -1.99
CA ILE A 23 -8.61 -23.17 -2.08
C ILE A 23 -7.74 -24.19 -1.34
N LEU A 24 -6.85 -24.88 -2.06
CA LEU A 24 -5.91 -25.83 -1.48
C LEU A 24 -4.58 -25.14 -1.22
N LEU A 25 -4.23 -25.01 0.04
CA LEU A 25 -2.94 -24.48 0.50
C LEU A 25 -1.97 -25.62 0.78
N GLU A 26 -0.72 -25.46 0.36
CA GLU A 26 0.37 -26.39 0.64
C GLU A 26 1.61 -25.56 0.97
N ASP A 27 2.18 -25.79 2.14
CA ASP A 27 3.27 -24.98 2.71
C ASP A 27 2.91 -23.47 2.76
N ASP A 28 3.59 -22.64 1.99
CA ASP A 28 3.39 -21.19 1.93
C ASP A 28 2.65 -20.73 0.65
N GLY A 29 2.22 -21.67 -0.21
CA GLY A 29 1.62 -21.40 -1.50
C GLY A 29 0.21 -21.94 -1.70
N ILE A 30 -0.49 -21.38 -2.68
CA ILE A 30 -1.75 -21.92 -3.20
C ILE A 30 -1.42 -22.99 -4.23
N ARG A 31 -1.74 -24.25 -3.92
CA ARG A 31 -1.55 -25.38 -4.84
C ARG A 31 -2.61 -25.42 -5.93
N ALA A 32 -3.86 -25.17 -5.55
CA ALA A 32 -4.99 -25.20 -6.47
C ALA A 32 -6.14 -24.32 -5.96
N ILE A 33 -6.93 -23.79 -6.87
CA ILE A 33 -8.20 -23.13 -6.58
C ILE A 33 -9.19 -23.44 -7.70
N GLY A 34 -10.45 -23.69 -7.34
CA GLY A 34 -11.51 -23.95 -8.29
C GLY A 34 -12.85 -24.25 -7.62
N PRO A 35 -13.91 -24.52 -8.42
CA PRO A 35 -15.17 -24.98 -7.88
C PRO A 35 -14.99 -26.30 -7.11
N ARG A 36 -15.73 -26.48 -6.04
CA ARG A 36 -15.70 -27.72 -5.24
C ARG A 36 -16.04 -28.96 -6.06
N ALA A 37 -16.99 -28.81 -6.99
CA ALA A 37 -17.32 -29.86 -7.93
C ALA A 37 -16.15 -30.14 -8.88
N GLY A 38 -15.53 -31.29 -8.75
CA GLY A 38 -14.40 -31.71 -9.57
C GLY A 38 -13.01 -31.45 -8.95
N MET A 39 -12.93 -30.91 -7.72
CA MET A 39 -11.65 -30.78 -7.03
C MET A 39 -11.38 -32.00 -6.14
N GLU A 40 -10.37 -32.78 -6.51
CA GLU A 40 -9.88 -33.88 -5.68
C GLU A 40 -8.87 -33.38 -4.66
N LEU A 41 -9.10 -33.67 -3.38
CA LEU A 41 -8.20 -33.32 -2.29
C LEU A 41 -7.22 -34.45 -1.99
N PRO A 42 -5.93 -34.15 -1.76
CA PRO A 42 -4.97 -35.14 -1.30
C PRO A 42 -5.44 -35.83 0.00
N ARG A 43 -5.08 -37.11 0.19
CA ARG A 43 -5.37 -37.80 1.44
C ARG A 43 -4.71 -37.12 2.63
N GLY A 44 -5.46 -36.94 3.72
CA GLY A 44 -4.97 -36.29 4.94
C GLY A 44 -4.97 -34.76 4.89
N THR A 45 -5.54 -34.17 3.85
CA THR A 45 -5.78 -32.71 3.80
C THR A 45 -6.74 -32.31 4.93
N ARG A 46 -6.34 -31.32 5.74
CA ARG A 46 -7.23 -30.69 6.71
C ARG A 46 -8.24 -29.82 5.97
N GLU A 47 -9.46 -29.74 6.47
CA GLU A 47 -10.49 -28.91 5.86
C GLU A 47 -10.95 -27.81 6.82
N LEU A 48 -11.10 -26.60 6.30
CA LEU A 48 -11.73 -25.47 6.97
C LEU A 48 -13.06 -25.17 6.26
N ASP A 49 -14.15 -25.25 7.00
CA ASP A 49 -15.47 -24.86 6.50
C ASP A 49 -15.67 -23.35 6.67
N ALA A 50 -15.60 -22.62 5.58
CA ALA A 50 -15.80 -21.18 5.46
C ALA A 50 -16.91 -20.85 4.44
N ARG A 51 -17.89 -21.77 4.23
CA ARG A 51 -18.94 -21.61 3.20
C ARG A 51 -19.84 -20.39 3.40
N GLY A 52 -19.91 -19.83 4.60
CA GLY A 52 -20.58 -18.56 4.88
C GLY A 52 -19.76 -17.32 4.52
N LEU A 53 -18.52 -17.47 4.06
CA LEU A 53 -17.58 -16.40 3.84
C LEU A 53 -17.18 -16.25 2.36
N LEU A 54 -16.69 -15.08 2.03
CA LEU A 54 -16.05 -14.72 0.77
C LEU A 54 -14.52 -14.82 0.94
N ALA A 55 -13.85 -15.59 0.10
CA ALA A 55 -12.39 -15.57 0.05
C ALA A 55 -11.90 -14.51 -0.92
N ALA A 56 -10.98 -13.67 -0.45
CA ALA A 56 -10.27 -12.66 -1.21
C ALA A 56 -8.76 -12.90 -1.12
N PRO A 57 -7.96 -12.44 -2.10
CA PRO A 57 -6.51 -12.40 -1.93
C PRO A 57 -6.12 -11.45 -0.79
N GLY A 58 -4.99 -11.73 -0.16
CA GLY A 58 -4.40 -10.83 0.82
C GLY A 58 -4.17 -9.43 0.25
N PHE A 59 -4.50 -8.41 1.04
CA PHE A 59 -4.30 -7.01 0.64
C PHE A 59 -2.82 -6.64 0.66
N VAL A 60 -2.46 -5.68 -0.19
CA VAL A 60 -1.10 -5.17 -0.37
C VAL A 60 -1.11 -3.65 -0.17
N ASP A 61 -0.51 -3.17 0.91
CA ASP A 61 -0.44 -1.75 1.23
C ASP A 61 0.91 -1.18 0.83
N VAL A 62 0.92 -0.32 -0.17
CA VAL A 62 2.15 0.24 -0.73
C VAL A 62 2.53 1.59 -0.15
N HIS A 63 1.68 2.12 0.76
CA HIS A 63 1.91 3.40 1.41
C HIS A 63 1.41 3.36 2.86
N ILE A 64 2.32 3.06 3.79
CA ILE A 64 2.04 2.98 5.24
C ILE A 64 3.28 3.35 6.04
N HIS A 65 3.15 4.31 6.95
CA HIS A 65 4.21 4.79 7.83
C HIS A 65 4.27 4.03 9.16
N GLY A 66 3.15 3.48 9.62
CA GLY A 66 3.12 2.82 10.92
C GLY A 66 1.79 2.18 11.27
N ALA A 67 1.79 1.45 12.38
CA ALA A 67 0.60 0.88 13.04
C ALA A 67 0.96 0.42 14.46
N ALA A 68 -0.05 0.18 15.30
CA ALA A 68 0.11 -0.38 16.64
C ALA A 68 1.10 0.39 17.54
N GLY A 69 1.11 1.72 17.44
CA GLY A 69 2.03 2.58 18.18
C GLY A 69 3.47 2.58 17.67
N ARG A 70 3.73 1.94 16.52
CA ARG A 70 5.04 1.81 15.88
C ARG A 70 5.12 2.60 14.58
N ASP A 71 6.32 3.12 14.30
CA ASP A 71 6.62 3.90 13.10
C ASP A 71 7.76 3.23 12.31
N ALA A 72 7.65 3.21 10.98
CA ALA A 72 8.69 2.65 10.12
C ALA A 72 10.05 3.34 10.30
N MET A 73 10.06 4.64 10.65
CA MET A 73 11.29 5.40 10.93
C MET A 73 12.02 4.95 12.21
N GLU A 74 11.38 4.15 13.08
CA GLU A 74 12.08 3.46 14.19
C GLU A 74 13.13 2.47 13.65
N ALA A 75 12.88 1.91 12.47
CA ALA A 75 13.79 1.07 11.70
C ALA A 75 14.36 -0.13 12.51
N THR A 76 13.51 -0.75 13.34
CA THR A 76 13.85 -1.90 14.17
C THR A 76 13.01 -3.13 13.80
N PRO A 77 13.52 -4.36 14.03
CA PRO A 77 12.74 -5.58 13.81
C PRO A 77 11.43 -5.59 14.61
N GLU A 78 11.42 -5.07 15.84
CA GLU A 78 10.27 -5.03 16.73
C GLU A 78 9.19 -4.07 16.22
N ALA A 79 9.59 -2.91 15.69
CA ALA A 79 8.65 -1.95 15.09
C ALA A 79 8.01 -2.56 13.84
N LEU A 80 8.83 -3.14 12.95
CA LEU A 80 8.34 -3.76 11.72
C LEU A 80 7.40 -4.93 12.02
N ALA A 81 7.74 -5.79 13.01
CA ALA A 81 6.89 -6.90 13.44
C ALA A 81 5.56 -6.41 14.05
N GLY A 82 5.58 -5.35 14.84
CA GLY A 82 4.38 -4.74 15.41
C GLY A 82 3.43 -4.20 14.33
N ILE A 83 3.97 -3.47 13.36
CA ILE A 83 3.22 -2.98 12.20
C ILE A 83 2.61 -4.17 11.44
N ALA A 84 3.46 -5.13 11.04
CA ALA A 84 3.06 -6.31 10.28
C ALA A 84 1.95 -7.13 10.95
N ALA A 85 2.05 -7.35 12.27
CA ALA A 85 1.05 -8.09 13.04
C ALA A 85 -0.29 -7.33 13.14
N CYS A 86 -0.25 -6.01 13.28
CA CYS A 86 -1.45 -5.18 13.36
C CYS A 86 -2.24 -5.21 12.04
N ILE A 87 -1.59 -4.86 10.93
CA ILE A 87 -2.27 -4.74 9.64
C ILE A 87 -2.73 -6.09 9.09
N ALA A 88 -2.05 -7.17 9.46
CA ALA A 88 -2.44 -8.51 9.05
C ALA A 88 -3.82 -8.91 9.58
N ARG A 89 -4.20 -8.48 10.80
CA ARG A 89 -5.55 -8.71 11.36
C ARG A 89 -6.65 -8.04 10.52
N HIS A 90 -6.28 -7.05 9.74
CA HIS A 90 -7.15 -6.30 8.83
C HIS A 90 -7.02 -6.77 7.36
N GLY A 91 -6.48 -7.98 7.13
CA GLY A 91 -6.38 -8.59 5.80
C GLY A 91 -5.19 -8.12 4.97
N THR A 92 -4.38 -7.20 5.45
CA THR A 92 -3.15 -6.79 4.75
C THR A 92 -2.07 -7.85 4.99
N THR A 93 -1.72 -8.61 3.96
CA THR A 93 -0.71 -9.68 4.04
C THR A 93 0.65 -9.26 3.52
N SER A 94 0.73 -8.09 2.88
CA SER A 94 1.98 -7.52 2.38
C SER A 94 1.94 -6.00 2.44
N PHE A 95 3.09 -5.37 2.69
CA PHE A 95 3.19 -3.92 2.72
C PHE A 95 4.56 -3.40 2.32
N VAL A 96 4.65 -2.13 1.99
CA VAL A 96 5.89 -1.38 1.77
C VAL A 96 6.02 -0.35 2.87
N ALA A 97 7.06 -0.45 3.70
CA ALA A 97 7.29 0.49 4.81
C ALA A 97 7.68 1.86 4.26
N THR A 98 6.91 2.90 4.60
CA THR A 98 7.08 4.24 4.03
C THR A 98 7.83 5.13 4.99
N THR A 99 8.90 5.78 4.50
CA THR A 99 9.65 6.79 5.26
C THR A 99 8.95 8.14 5.22
N VAL A 100 9.27 9.02 6.16
CA VAL A 100 8.91 10.44 6.13
C VAL A 100 10.16 11.28 5.98
N SER A 101 10.04 12.51 5.43
CA SER A 101 11.19 13.40 5.25
C SER A 101 11.89 13.68 6.58
N ALA A 102 13.19 13.41 6.61
CA ALA A 102 14.09 13.64 7.72
C ALA A 102 15.44 14.18 7.20
N GLY A 103 16.33 14.57 8.10
CA GLY A 103 17.70 14.93 7.70
C GLY A 103 18.42 13.77 7.01
N ILE A 104 19.29 14.04 6.05
CA ILE A 104 19.99 12.98 5.28
C ILE A 104 20.64 11.93 6.20
N PRO A 105 21.37 12.29 7.29
CA PRO A 105 21.97 11.29 8.16
C PRO A 105 20.93 10.40 8.87
N GLU A 106 19.79 10.96 9.23
CA GLU A 106 18.69 10.22 9.86
C GLU A 106 18.02 9.29 8.86
N THR A 107 17.72 9.78 7.66
CA THR A 107 17.17 8.95 6.57
C THR A 107 18.07 7.76 6.26
N LEU A 108 19.38 7.96 6.16
CA LEU A 108 20.35 6.87 5.94
C LEU A 108 20.30 5.84 7.05
N ARG A 109 20.33 6.26 8.33
CA ARG A 109 20.22 5.33 9.48
C ARG A 109 18.91 4.55 9.45
N SER A 110 17.80 5.21 9.14
CA SER A 110 16.50 4.53 9.05
C SER A 110 16.47 3.51 7.91
N LEU A 111 17.05 3.82 6.75
CA LEU A 111 17.13 2.90 5.62
C LEU A 111 18.02 1.69 5.92
N GLU A 112 19.18 1.89 6.54
CA GLU A 112 20.07 0.81 7.00
C GLU A 112 19.36 -0.10 8.01
N GLY A 113 18.68 0.49 8.99
CA GLY A 113 17.92 -0.26 10.00
C GLY A 113 16.75 -1.02 9.39
N LEU A 114 15.98 -0.41 8.47
CA LEU A 114 14.91 -1.08 7.73
C LEU A 114 15.44 -2.25 6.89
N ALA A 115 16.58 -2.09 6.22
CA ALA A 115 17.19 -3.17 5.44
C ALA A 115 17.53 -4.38 6.32
N VAL A 116 18.10 -4.15 7.50
CA VAL A 116 18.39 -5.19 8.50
C VAL A 116 17.09 -5.82 9.00
N ALA A 117 16.09 -5.01 9.38
CA ALA A 117 14.82 -5.49 9.91
C ALA A 117 14.04 -6.34 8.89
N ILE A 118 13.99 -5.90 7.62
CA ILE A 118 13.32 -6.63 6.54
C ILE A 118 14.04 -7.96 6.27
N SER A 119 15.38 -7.97 6.24
CA SER A 119 16.17 -9.19 6.05
C SER A 119 15.92 -10.20 7.17
N ALA A 120 15.90 -9.74 8.43
CA ALA A 120 15.61 -10.58 9.59
C ALA A 120 14.16 -11.14 9.52
N PHE A 121 13.20 -10.31 9.10
CA PHE A 121 11.80 -10.70 8.94
C PHE A 121 11.62 -11.79 7.87
N HIS A 122 12.32 -11.68 6.73
CA HIS A 122 12.29 -12.69 5.67
C HIS A 122 12.97 -14.00 6.09
N SER A 123 14.02 -13.92 6.92
CA SER A 123 14.73 -15.11 7.41
C SER A 123 13.93 -15.93 8.44
N ASN A 124 12.97 -15.29 9.14
CA ASN A 124 12.11 -15.93 10.12
C ASN A 124 10.65 -15.50 9.93
N PRO A 125 9.95 -16.02 8.89
CA PRO A 125 8.61 -15.58 8.54
C PRO A 125 7.60 -15.96 9.62
N GLN A 126 6.90 -14.95 10.13
CA GLN A 126 5.81 -15.06 11.11
C GLN A 126 4.44 -15.17 10.41
N ALA A 127 3.39 -15.48 11.17
CA ALA A 127 2.00 -15.28 10.75
C ALA A 127 1.66 -13.78 10.82
N ALA A 128 2.16 -13.01 9.87
CA ALA A 128 2.05 -11.55 9.81
C ALA A 128 2.22 -11.08 8.36
N ALA A 129 1.93 -9.80 8.09
CA ALA A 129 2.13 -9.21 6.78
C ALA A 129 3.63 -9.18 6.40
N GLU A 130 3.95 -9.55 5.16
CA GLU A 130 5.30 -9.49 4.62
C GLU A 130 5.69 -8.05 4.29
N CYS A 131 6.82 -7.56 4.82
CA CYS A 131 7.39 -6.30 4.36
C CYS A 131 8.14 -6.51 3.04
N LEU A 132 7.62 -5.94 1.96
CA LEU A 132 8.14 -6.10 0.59
C LEU A 132 9.34 -5.19 0.30
N GLY A 133 9.55 -4.17 1.12
CA GLY A 133 10.60 -3.19 0.96
C GLY A 133 10.23 -1.83 1.52
N VAL A 134 10.86 -0.79 0.98
CA VAL A 134 10.76 0.58 1.47
C VAL A 134 10.22 1.50 0.38
N HIS A 135 9.28 2.36 0.75
CA HIS A 135 8.82 3.50 -0.02
C HIS A 135 9.49 4.76 0.52
N LEU A 136 10.30 5.41 -0.31
CA LEU A 136 10.94 6.69 0.00
C LEU A 136 9.95 7.82 -0.26
N GLU A 137 9.22 8.29 0.76
CA GLU A 137 8.38 9.46 0.66
C GLU A 137 9.16 10.71 1.10
N GLY A 138 9.67 11.42 0.11
CA GLY A 138 10.62 12.52 0.31
C GLY A 138 12.08 12.04 0.44
N PRO A 139 13.01 12.98 0.68
CA PRO A 139 12.84 14.42 0.97
C PRO A 139 12.68 15.31 -0.27
N PHE A 140 12.51 14.77 -1.45
CA PHE A 140 12.44 15.47 -2.74
C PHE A 140 11.05 16.05 -3.01
N LEU A 141 10.45 16.75 -2.04
CA LEU A 141 9.08 17.22 -2.06
C LEU A 141 9.00 18.73 -2.18
N SER A 142 7.91 19.25 -2.74
CA SER A 142 7.64 20.66 -2.88
C SER A 142 7.33 21.32 -1.54
N ALA A 143 8.05 22.36 -1.17
CA ALA A 143 7.77 23.14 0.04
C ALA A 143 6.36 23.75 0.02
N ALA A 144 5.83 24.08 -1.17
CA ALA A 144 4.47 24.59 -1.35
C ALA A 144 3.39 23.55 -1.06
N ARG A 145 3.71 22.26 -1.21
CA ARG A 145 2.80 21.12 -1.04
C ARG A 145 3.32 20.09 -0.05
N ARG A 146 4.14 20.50 0.89
CA ARG A 146 4.83 19.63 1.84
C ARG A 146 3.91 18.83 2.77
N GLY A 147 2.62 19.15 2.85
CA GLY A 147 1.74 18.54 3.83
C GLY A 147 2.27 18.77 5.26
N VAL A 148 2.57 17.70 5.95
CA VAL A 148 3.13 17.72 7.31
C VAL A 148 4.65 17.52 7.36
N HIS A 149 5.29 17.21 6.22
CA HIS A 149 6.75 17.04 6.18
C HIS A 149 7.48 18.30 6.66
N PRO A 150 8.52 18.19 7.52
CA PRO A 150 9.28 19.32 8.02
C PRO A 150 10.00 20.04 6.88
N ALA A 151 9.77 21.36 6.74
CA ALA A 151 10.31 22.13 5.62
C ALA A 151 11.84 22.15 5.57
N GLU A 152 12.47 22.09 6.73
CA GLU A 152 13.93 22.07 6.92
C GLU A 152 14.61 20.79 6.41
N HIS A 153 13.84 19.75 6.16
CA HIS A 153 14.34 18.48 5.64
C HIS A 153 14.12 18.30 4.14
N LEU A 154 13.36 19.21 3.51
CA LEU A 154 13.10 19.15 2.08
C LEU A 154 14.31 19.64 1.30
N ILE A 155 14.70 18.88 0.30
CA ILE A 155 15.81 19.21 -0.58
C ILE A 155 15.41 18.99 -2.05
N PRO A 156 16.04 19.68 -3.00
CA PRO A 156 15.87 19.37 -4.42
C PRO A 156 16.23 17.91 -4.73
N PRO A 157 15.50 17.27 -5.66
CA PRO A 157 15.88 15.96 -6.18
C PRO A 157 17.34 15.90 -6.64
N SER A 158 18.02 14.82 -6.27
CA SER A 158 19.44 14.65 -6.56
C SER A 158 19.78 13.16 -6.79
N PRO A 159 20.27 12.79 -7.99
CA PRO A 159 20.72 11.41 -8.24
C PRO A 159 21.81 10.94 -7.27
N GLY A 160 22.69 11.86 -6.83
CA GLY A 160 23.75 11.54 -5.88
C GLY A 160 23.23 11.22 -4.47
N VAL A 161 22.21 11.95 -4.00
CA VAL A 161 21.54 11.65 -2.73
C VAL A 161 20.73 10.37 -2.86
N LEU A 162 19.99 10.19 -3.95
CA LEU A 162 19.25 8.95 -4.21
C LEU A 162 20.18 7.72 -4.19
N ALA A 163 21.33 7.79 -4.84
CA ALA A 163 22.30 6.68 -4.84
C ALA A 163 22.73 6.28 -3.43
N ARG A 164 22.93 7.26 -2.52
CA ARG A 164 23.22 6.99 -1.10
C ARG A 164 22.07 6.30 -0.39
N PHE A 165 20.83 6.74 -0.64
CA PHE A 165 19.63 6.12 -0.07
C PHE A 165 19.44 4.69 -0.56
N LEU A 166 19.67 4.43 -1.86
CA LEU A 166 19.60 3.10 -2.43
C LEU A 166 20.66 2.15 -1.83
N ALA A 167 21.86 2.65 -1.64
CA ALA A 167 22.92 1.88 -0.98
C ALA A 167 22.55 1.53 0.47
N ALA A 168 22.03 2.50 1.24
CA ALA A 168 21.58 2.30 2.62
C ALA A 168 20.37 1.35 2.70
N ALA A 169 19.45 1.42 1.75
CA ALA A 169 18.29 0.54 1.68
C ALA A 169 18.65 -0.93 1.30
N GLY A 170 19.89 -1.25 0.95
CA GLY A 170 20.38 -2.62 0.76
C GLY A 170 19.58 -3.44 -0.27
N GLY A 171 19.05 -2.82 -1.31
CA GLY A 171 18.22 -3.47 -2.33
C GLY A 171 16.73 -3.58 -1.98
N TYR A 172 16.28 -3.02 -0.86
CA TYR A 172 14.86 -3.05 -0.46
C TYR A 172 14.06 -1.82 -0.89
N ALA A 173 14.66 -0.77 -1.47
CA ALA A 173 13.90 0.34 -2.04
C ALA A 173 12.98 -0.15 -3.17
N ARG A 174 11.71 0.26 -3.17
CA ARG A 174 10.69 -0.12 -4.15
C ARG A 174 10.05 1.08 -4.82
N ILE A 175 9.74 2.12 -4.07
CA ILE A 175 9.00 3.29 -4.54
C ILE A 175 9.77 4.55 -4.12
N LEU A 176 9.78 5.55 -4.99
CA LEU A 176 10.24 6.90 -4.70
C LEU A 176 9.13 7.88 -5.02
N THR A 177 8.67 8.64 -4.02
CA THR A 177 7.80 9.80 -4.23
C THR A 177 8.62 11.09 -4.31
N LEU A 178 8.38 11.88 -5.34
CA LEU A 178 9.01 13.17 -5.53
C LEU A 178 8.07 14.19 -6.20
N ALA A 179 8.44 15.46 -6.06
CA ALA A 179 7.82 16.61 -6.75
C ALA A 179 8.55 16.86 -8.08
N PRO A 180 7.90 16.62 -9.23
CA PRO A 180 8.58 16.64 -10.53
C PRO A 180 8.92 18.03 -11.05
N GLU A 181 8.32 19.09 -10.50
CA GLU A 181 8.62 20.49 -10.86
C GLU A 181 9.95 21.00 -10.28
N LEU A 182 10.55 20.25 -9.35
CA LEU A 182 11.76 20.70 -8.68
C LEU A 182 13.00 20.49 -9.55
N PRO A 183 14.00 21.40 -9.46
CA PRO A 183 15.27 21.24 -10.17
C PRO A 183 15.95 19.89 -9.83
N GLY A 184 16.42 19.16 -10.85
CA GLY A 184 17.05 17.83 -10.70
C GLY A 184 16.07 16.66 -10.66
N ALA A 185 14.76 16.92 -10.81
CA ALA A 185 13.75 15.86 -10.80
C ALA A 185 13.90 14.92 -12.00
N GLU A 186 14.15 15.45 -13.20
CA GLU A 186 14.28 14.65 -14.42
C GLU A 186 15.39 13.61 -14.31
N GLU A 187 16.58 14.01 -13.90
CA GLU A 187 17.75 13.14 -13.72
C GLU A 187 17.51 12.13 -12.59
N THR A 188 16.81 12.58 -11.53
CA THR A 188 16.49 11.70 -10.38
C THR A 188 15.43 10.66 -10.76
N ILE A 189 14.40 11.01 -11.55
CA ILE A 189 13.43 10.07 -12.10
C ILE A 189 14.13 9.01 -12.95
N THR A 190 15.01 9.47 -13.86
CA THR A 190 15.78 8.58 -14.74
C THR A 190 16.65 7.60 -13.92
N ALA A 191 17.34 8.10 -12.89
CA ALA A 191 18.17 7.28 -12.01
C ALA A 191 17.33 6.29 -11.20
N ALA A 192 16.19 6.70 -10.65
CA ALA A 192 15.28 5.85 -9.90
C ALA A 192 14.72 4.72 -10.77
N ARG A 193 14.27 5.04 -11.98
CA ARG A 193 13.78 4.05 -12.96
C ARG A 193 14.86 3.05 -13.35
N SER A 194 16.09 3.52 -13.59
CA SER A 194 17.24 2.66 -13.91
C SER A 194 17.59 1.72 -12.75
N ALA A 195 17.32 2.13 -11.51
CA ALA A 195 17.48 1.30 -10.31
C ALA A 195 16.27 0.36 -10.05
N GLY A 196 15.25 0.37 -10.94
CA GLY A 196 14.07 -0.50 -10.83
C GLY A 196 12.99 0.00 -9.88
N LEU A 197 13.03 1.26 -9.44
CA LEU A 197 12.00 1.82 -8.57
C LEU A 197 10.75 2.21 -9.36
N VAL A 198 9.60 2.10 -8.73
CA VAL A 198 8.40 2.83 -9.12
C VAL A 198 8.57 4.29 -8.73
N VAL A 199 8.39 5.20 -9.68
CA VAL A 199 8.48 6.64 -9.40
C VAL A 199 7.09 7.23 -9.32
N ALA A 200 6.76 7.77 -8.13
CA ALA A 200 5.49 8.39 -7.82
C ALA A 200 5.63 9.93 -7.81
N MET A 201 4.65 10.60 -8.38
CA MET A 201 4.45 12.05 -8.23
C MET A 201 3.59 12.29 -6.99
N GLY A 202 4.08 13.06 -6.05
CA GLY A 202 3.36 13.40 -4.81
C GLY A 202 3.99 14.60 -4.12
N HIS A 203 3.25 15.24 -3.20
CA HIS A 203 3.68 16.46 -2.53
C HIS A 203 4.23 17.51 -3.52
N THR A 204 3.45 17.80 -4.55
CA THR A 204 3.87 18.51 -5.74
C THR A 204 2.96 19.68 -6.10
N ASP A 205 3.55 20.78 -6.50
CA ASP A 205 2.86 21.91 -7.11
C ASP A 205 2.99 21.92 -8.65
N ALA A 206 3.30 20.76 -9.25
CA ALA A 206 3.52 20.65 -10.69
C ALA A 206 2.32 21.10 -11.51
N THR A 207 2.59 21.84 -12.57
CA THR A 207 1.66 22.11 -13.67
C THR A 207 1.38 20.82 -14.44
N TYR A 208 0.36 20.86 -15.30
CA TYR A 208 0.07 19.74 -16.20
C TYR A 208 1.28 19.39 -17.09
N SER A 209 1.94 20.41 -17.63
CA SER A 209 3.11 20.21 -18.51
C SER A 209 4.30 19.58 -17.79
N GLU A 210 4.60 20.01 -16.56
CA GLU A 210 5.69 19.43 -15.75
C GLU A 210 5.38 17.98 -15.36
N ALA A 211 4.14 17.68 -15.00
CA ALA A 211 3.71 16.32 -14.71
C ALA A 211 3.80 15.41 -15.95
N MET A 212 3.35 15.87 -17.11
CA MET A 212 3.48 15.12 -18.38
C MET A 212 4.94 14.85 -18.73
N HIS A 213 5.81 15.85 -18.56
CA HIS A 213 7.24 15.65 -18.78
C HIS A 213 7.84 14.59 -17.85
N ALA A 214 7.45 14.59 -16.58
CA ALA A 214 7.85 13.53 -15.63
C ALA A 214 7.37 12.13 -16.05
N ILE A 215 6.13 12.03 -16.57
CA ILE A 215 5.57 10.77 -17.08
C ILE A 215 6.39 10.27 -18.27
N GLU A 216 6.78 11.17 -19.20
CA GLU A 216 7.66 10.83 -20.32
C GLU A 216 9.04 10.34 -19.87
N ARG A 217 9.53 10.81 -18.72
CA ARG A 217 10.78 10.35 -18.10
C ARG A 217 10.64 9.06 -17.28
N GLY A 218 9.41 8.58 -17.08
CA GLY A 218 9.13 7.30 -16.46
C GLY A 218 8.45 7.37 -15.09
N ALA A 219 8.00 8.55 -14.62
CA ALA A 219 7.06 8.60 -13.51
C ALA A 219 5.76 7.90 -13.93
N CYS A 220 5.31 6.92 -13.14
CA CYS A 220 4.20 6.05 -13.54
C CYS A 220 3.19 5.82 -12.40
N HIS A 221 3.31 6.59 -11.33
CA HIS A 221 2.48 6.47 -10.16
C HIS A 221 2.17 7.85 -9.57
N ALA A 222 1.08 7.97 -8.81
CA ALA A 222 0.74 9.17 -8.05
C ALA A 222 0.42 8.76 -6.61
N ALA A 223 1.15 9.33 -5.66
CA ALA A 223 0.91 9.11 -4.24
C ALA A 223 -0.38 9.81 -3.80
N HIS A 224 -1.17 9.17 -2.93
CA HIS A 224 -2.37 9.69 -2.25
C HIS A 224 -3.10 10.80 -3.03
N MET A 225 -3.63 10.43 -4.22
CA MET A 225 -4.30 11.32 -5.18
C MET A 225 -5.15 12.41 -4.51
N TYR A 226 -5.06 13.63 -5.00
CA TYR A 226 -5.64 14.88 -4.50
C TYR A 226 -4.94 15.50 -3.28
N ASN A 227 -4.30 14.71 -2.41
CA ASN A 227 -3.67 15.20 -1.20
C ASN A 227 -2.29 15.76 -1.48
N ALA A 228 -1.96 16.92 -0.90
CA ALA A 228 -0.70 17.61 -1.09
C ALA A 228 -0.31 17.83 -2.57
N MET A 229 -1.28 18.05 -3.43
CA MET A 229 -1.13 18.32 -4.87
C MET A 229 -1.59 19.74 -5.22
N ARG A 230 -1.10 20.28 -6.37
CA ARG A 230 -1.69 21.50 -6.96
C ARG A 230 -3.18 21.31 -7.16
N PRO A 231 -4.04 22.25 -6.71
CA PRO A 231 -5.48 22.14 -6.90
C PRO A 231 -5.87 22.07 -8.38
N PHE A 232 -6.82 21.19 -8.71
CA PHE A 232 -7.39 21.09 -10.04
C PHE A 232 -8.14 22.37 -10.42
N SER A 233 -7.80 22.97 -11.57
CA SER A 233 -8.55 24.06 -12.18
C SER A 233 -8.76 23.77 -13.66
N HIS A 234 -9.93 24.14 -14.22
CA HIS A 234 -10.23 23.90 -15.62
C HIS A 234 -9.29 24.64 -16.62
N ARG A 235 -8.50 25.61 -16.16
CA ARG A 235 -7.49 26.33 -16.95
C ARG A 235 -6.06 25.87 -16.71
N GLU A 236 -5.82 25.21 -15.58
CA GLU A 236 -4.56 24.57 -15.20
C GLU A 236 -4.88 23.37 -14.31
N THR A 237 -4.90 22.20 -14.92
CA THR A 237 -5.36 20.97 -14.25
C THR A 237 -4.31 20.36 -13.33
N GLY A 238 -3.06 20.82 -13.44
CA GLY A 238 -1.94 20.36 -12.63
C GLY A 238 -1.65 18.86 -12.79
N VAL A 239 -0.92 18.33 -11.81
CA VAL A 239 -0.62 16.91 -11.71
C VAL A 239 -1.90 16.07 -11.67
N ILE A 240 -2.97 16.56 -11.04
CA ILE A 240 -4.25 15.87 -10.96
C ILE A 240 -4.80 15.59 -12.36
N GLY A 241 -4.80 16.60 -13.23
CA GLY A 241 -5.24 16.44 -14.63
C GLY A 241 -4.39 15.44 -15.40
N ALA A 242 -3.07 15.50 -15.26
CA ALA A 242 -2.15 14.57 -15.91
C ALA A 242 -2.42 13.13 -15.46
N VAL A 243 -2.55 12.89 -14.15
CA VAL A 243 -2.87 11.56 -13.60
C VAL A 243 -4.21 11.04 -14.08
N LEU A 244 -5.26 11.86 -14.07
CA LEU A 244 -6.60 11.45 -14.48
C LEU A 244 -6.67 11.08 -15.97
N THR A 245 -5.87 11.71 -16.83
CA THR A 245 -5.97 11.57 -18.29
C THR A 245 -4.92 10.65 -18.90
N ASP A 246 -3.80 10.38 -18.22
CA ASP A 246 -2.75 9.51 -18.77
C ASP A 246 -2.91 8.06 -18.26
N PRO A 247 -3.13 7.08 -19.15
CA PRO A 247 -3.32 5.66 -18.77
C PRO A 247 -2.06 4.99 -18.24
N ARG A 248 -0.88 5.57 -18.45
CA ARG A 248 0.41 5.03 -17.96
C ARG A 248 0.58 5.20 -16.46
N VAL A 249 -0.20 6.08 -15.83
CA VAL A 249 -0.05 6.45 -14.41
C VAL A 249 -1.10 5.74 -13.59
N THR A 250 -0.68 5.04 -12.55
CA THR A 250 -1.56 4.51 -11.50
C THR A 250 -1.73 5.54 -10.38
N ALA A 251 -2.83 5.49 -9.63
CA ALA A 251 -3.15 6.46 -8.59
C ALA A 251 -3.50 5.76 -7.27
N GLU A 252 -2.81 6.13 -6.20
CA GLU A 252 -3.21 5.78 -4.84
C GLU A 252 -4.39 6.63 -4.38
N VAL A 253 -5.23 6.05 -3.54
CA VAL A 253 -6.29 6.80 -2.86
C VAL A 253 -6.50 6.33 -1.43
N ILE A 254 -6.61 7.29 -0.51
CA ILE A 254 -6.95 7.07 0.90
C ILE A 254 -8.48 7.17 1.02
N ALA A 255 -9.16 6.03 1.04
CA ALA A 255 -10.62 5.96 1.03
C ALA A 255 -11.19 5.91 2.46
N ASP A 256 -10.84 6.87 3.31
CA ASP A 256 -11.30 6.97 4.70
C ASP A 256 -12.51 7.90 4.92
N GLY A 257 -12.85 8.71 3.91
CA GLY A 257 -13.90 9.73 3.97
C GLY A 257 -13.50 11.03 4.65
N VAL A 258 -12.20 11.17 4.90
CA VAL A 258 -11.58 12.38 5.48
C VAL A 258 -10.64 13.02 4.47
N HIS A 259 -9.77 12.22 3.85
CA HIS A 259 -8.78 12.68 2.87
C HIS A 259 -9.40 13.01 1.51
N VAL A 260 -10.38 12.21 1.10
CA VAL A 260 -11.04 12.36 -0.20
C VAL A 260 -12.55 12.25 -0.03
N ASP A 261 -13.28 13.26 -0.51
CA ASP A 261 -14.74 13.28 -0.52
C ASP A 261 -15.30 12.29 -1.57
N ASP A 262 -16.50 11.77 -1.31
CA ASP A 262 -17.17 10.77 -2.18
C ASP A 262 -17.30 11.22 -3.64
N PRO A 263 -17.70 12.49 -3.95
CA PRO A 263 -17.71 12.99 -5.32
C PRO A 263 -16.35 12.95 -6.01
N ALA A 264 -15.24 13.22 -5.28
CA ALA A 264 -13.90 13.17 -5.83
C ALA A 264 -13.45 11.72 -6.10
N LEU A 265 -13.81 10.76 -5.22
CA LEU A 265 -13.62 9.33 -5.48
C LEU A 265 -14.39 8.87 -6.72
N ARG A 266 -15.65 9.28 -6.88
CA ARG A 266 -16.45 8.97 -8.08
C ARG A 266 -15.84 9.58 -9.35
N LEU A 267 -15.28 10.79 -9.27
CA LEU A 267 -14.59 11.42 -10.39
C LEU A 267 -13.34 10.64 -10.77
N LEU A 268 -12.54 10.23 -9.80
CA LEU A 268 -11.36 9.38 -10.04
C LEU A 268 -11.73 8.10 -10.77
N LEU A 269 -12.77 7.39 -10.29
CA LEU A 269 -13.22 6.12 -10.88
C LEU A 269 -13.88 6.29 -12.25
N ALA A 270 -14.47 7.46 -12.53
CA ALA A 270 -15.04 7.77 -13.84
C ALA A 270 -13.95 8.13 -14.87
N ALA A 271 -12.86 8.75 -14.44
CA ALA A 271 -11.78 9.20 -15.30
C ALA A 271 -10.72 8.12 -15.55
N LYS A 272 -10.46 7.28 -14.54
CA LYS A 272 -9.44 6.22 -14.63
C LYS A 272 -10.06 4.83 -14.62
N SER A 273 -9.43 3.92 -15.36
CA SER A 273 -9.71 2.49 -15.22
C SER A 273 -9.52 2.06 -13.75
N ALA A 274 -10.47 1.29 -13.24
CA ALA A 274 -10.39 0.73 -11.90
C ALA A 274 -9.08 -0.07 -11.65
N GLU A 275 -8.52 -0.63 -12.73
CA GLU A 275 -7.24 -1.34 -12.69
C GLU A 275 -6.04 -0.43 -12.40
N SER A 276 -6.19 0.89 -12.60
CA SER A 276 -5.14 1.88 -12.37
C SER A 276 -5.30 2.63 -11.04
N VAL A 277 -6.28 2.24 -10.21
CA VAL A 277 -6.51 2.83 -8.88
C VAL A 277 -6.08 1.83 -7.82
N LEU A 278 -5.33 2.31 -6.82
CA LEU A 278 -4.85 1.53 -5.68
C LEU A 278 -5.42 2.10 -4.38
N LEU A 279 -5.94 1.24 -3.51
CA LEU A 279 -6.26 1.62 -2.15
C LEU A 279 -4.99 1.54 -1.30
N VAL A 280 -4.70 2.61 -0.57
CA VAL A 280 -3.63 2.67 0.42
C VAL A 280 -4.17 3.14 1.75
N SER A 281 -3.48 2.80 2.84
CA SER A 281 -3.87 3.31 4.15
C SER A 281 -3.31 4.70 4.42
N ASP A 282 -2.09 4.98 4.02
CA ASP A 282 -1.30 6.11 4.55
C ASP A 282 -1.33 6.10 6.10
N GLY A 283 -1.30 4.87 6.65
CA GLY A 283 -1.46 4.61 8.07
C GLY A 283 -0.25 5.10 8.87
N THR A 284 -0.51 5.66 10.05
CA THR A 284 0.52 6.12 10.98
C THR A 284 0.63 5.18 12.19
N ALA A 285 1.53 5.48 13.14
CA ALA A 285 1.62 4.77 14.41
C ALA A 285 0.26 4.66 15.14
N ALA A 286 -0.70 5.54 14.83
CA ALA A 286 -2.04 5.52 15.41
C ALA A 286 -2.97 4.44 14.82
N THR A 287 -2.62 3.83 13.69
CA THR A 287 -3.44 2.76 13.07
C THR A 287 -3.58 1.58 14.03
N GLY A 288 -4.83 1.19 14.30
CA GLY A 288 -5.14 0.12 15.27
C GLY A 288 -5.06 0.54 16.74
N MET A 289 -4.88 1.83 17.01
CA MET A 289 -4.79 2.39 18.36
C MET A 289 -5.98 3.31 18.68
N PRO A 290 -6.30 3.57 19.97
CA PRO A 290 -7.33 4.53 20.36
C PRO A 290 -6.92 5.96 20.03
N ASP A 291 -7.86 6.90 20.14
CA ASP A 291 -7.58 8.33 20.09
C ASP A 291 -6.48 8.69 21.13
N GLY A 292 -5.57 9.60 20.77
CA GLY A 292 -4.42 9.95 21.60
C GLY A 292 -3.31 10.65 20.85
N ASN A 293 -2.13 10.73 21.46
CA ASN A 293 -0.95 11.36 20.87
C ASN A 293 0.02 10.29 20.36
N TYR A 294 0.46 10.46 19.14
CA TYR A 294 1.36 9.54 18.43
C TYR A 294 2.46 10.30 17.70
N ARG A 295 3.24 9.59 16.90
CA ARG A 295 4.28 10.17 16.07
C ARG A 295 4.15 9.70 14.62
N LEU A 296 4.62 10.55 13.71
CA LEU A 296 4.90 10.27 12.32
C LEU A 296 6.34 10.75 12.06
N GLY A 297 7.31 9.84 12.16
CA GLY A 297 8.71 10.18 12.26
C GLY A 297 9.00 11.14 13.42
N SER A 298 9.53 12.34 13.14
CA SER A 298 9.75 13.40 14.14
C SER A 298 8.50 14.22 14.48
N ILE A 299 7.41 14.07 13.69
CA ILE A 299 6.22 14.90 13.77
C ILE A 299 5.29 14.36 14.87
N GLU A 300 4.85 15.24 15.77
CA GLU A 300 3.81 14.90 16.75
C GLU A 300 2.43 15.01 16.10
N VAL A 301 1.62 13.98 16.26
CA VAL A 301 0.25 13.91 15.78
C VAL A 301 -0.72 13.59 16.89
N THR A 302 -1.88 14.24 16.88
CA THR A 302 -2.99 13.97 17.80
C THR A 302 -4.13 13.34 16.99
N VAL A 303 -4.68 12.24 17.48
CA VAL A 303 -5.84 11.57 16.92
C VAL A 303 -7.07 11.93 17.74
N THR A 304 -8.09 12.43 17.07
CA THR A 304 -9.40 12.71 17.66
C THR A 304 -10.48 12.26 16.67
N GLY A 305 -11.39 11.40 17.15
CA GLY A 305 -12.42 10.80 16.30
C GLY A 305 -11.85 9.99 15.14
N GLY A 306 -10.68 9.36 15.33
CA GLY A 306 -9.97 8.59 14.29
C GLY A 306 -9.24 9.43 13.25
N VAL A 307 -9.21 10.77 13.36
CA VAL A 307 -8.53 11.67 12.41
C VAL A 307 -7.20 12.13 13.00
N CYS A 308 -6.11 11.87 12.29
CA CYS A 308 -4.76 12.30 12.65
C CYS A 308 -4.52 13.75 12.22
N ARG A 309 -4.04 14.60 13.14
CA ARG A 309 -3.64 15.99 12.83
C ARG A 309 -2.34 16.35 13.54
N ASN A 310 -1.51 17.15 12.87
CA ASN A 310 -0.36 17.75 13.51
C ASN A 310 -0.76 18.98 14.37
N ARG A 311 0.20 19.59 15.06
CA ARG A 311 -0.02 20.79 15.89
C ARG A 311 -0.59 21.99 15.12
N GLU A 312 -0.38 22.07 13.78
CA GLU A 312 -0.94 23.11 12.91
C GLU A 312 -2.38 22.80 12.47
N GLY A 313 -2.96 21.69 12.89
CA GLY A 313 -4.30 21.24 12.53
C GLY A 313 -4.37 20.58 11.14
N ARG A 314 -3.25 20.36 10.46
CA ARG A 314 -3.20 19.66 9.17
C ARG A 314 -3.39 18.16 9.37
N ILE A 315 -4.07 17.52 8.44
CA ILE A 315 -4.18 16.06 8.40
C ILE A 315 -2.79 15.48 8.18
N ALA A 316 -2.45 14.41 8.91
CA ALA A 316 -1.12 13.82 8.99
C ALA A 316 -1.22 12.30 8.89
N GLY A 317 -1.27 11.76 7.68
CA GLY A 317 -1.59 10.38 7.41
C GLY A 317 -2.94 9.96 8.02
N SER A 318 -3.19 8.67 8.18
CA SER A 318 -4.49 8.16 8.59
C SER A 318 -4.42 7.13 9.73
N THR A 319 -5.61 6.68 10.18
CA THR A 319 -5.81 5.47 10.98
C THR A 319 -6.53 4.39 10.18
N LEU A 320 -6.58 4.52 8.84
CA LEU A 320 -7.29 3.63 7.95
C LEU A 320 -6.61 2.26 7.90
N THR A 321 -7.42 1.21 7.74
CA THR A 321 -6.98 -0.14 7.38
C THR A 321 -7.60 -0.52 6.05
N LEU A 322 -6.94 -1.40 5.26
CA LEU A 322 -7.39 -1.69 3.90
C LEU A 322 -8.76 -2.40 3.84
N ASP A 323 -9.14 -3.18 4.86
CA ASP A 323 -10.49 -3.74 4.97
C ASP A 323 -11.56 -2.63 5.05
N ARG A 324 -11.29 -1.57 5.81
CA ARG A 324 -12.18 -0.40 5.92
C ARG A 324 -12.23 0.37 4.59
N ALA A 325 -11.09 0.51 3.90
CA ALA A 325 -11.04 1.11 2.57
C ALA A 325 -11.89 0.32 1.57
N VAL A 326 -11.75 -1.02 1.52
CA VAL A 326 -12.56 -1.90 0.66
C VAL A 326 -14.06 -1.76 0.98
N ARG A 327 -14.45 -1.84 2.26
CA ARG A 327 -15.86 -1.65 2.67
C ARG A 327 -16.42 -0.31 2.21
N ARG A 328 -15.64 0.77 2.35
CA ARG A 328 -16.08 2.08 1.91
C ARG A 328 -16.30 2.13 0.40
N MET A 329 -15.38 1.58 -0.40
CA MET A 329 -15.55 1.53 -1.85
C MET A 329 -16.79 0.73 -2.25
N VAL A 330 -17.07 -0.40 -1.59
CA VAL A 330 -18.29 -1.19 -1.81
C VAL A 330 -19.54 -0.37 -1.44
N ALA A 331 -19.51 0.34 -0.31
CA ALA A 331 -20.61 1.23 0.10
C ALA A 331 -20.86 2.39 -0.89
N LEU A 332 -19.85 2.83 -1.63
CA LEU A 332 -19.95 3.81 -2.71
C LEU A 332 -20.51 3.21 -4.01
N GLY A 333 -20.78 1.91 -4.05
CA GLY A 333 -21.33 1.19 -5.20
C GLY A 333 -20.28 0.58 -6.13
N VAL A 334 -19.01 0.55 -5.72
CA VAL A 334 -17.97 -0.18 -6.47
C VAL A 334 -18.20 -1.68 -6.31
N PRO A 335 -18.19 -2.49 -7.38
CA PRO A 335 -18.30 -3.94 -7.28
C PRO A 335 -17.24 -4.52 -6.32
N ALA A 336 -17.63 -5.47 -5.48
CA ALA A 336 -16.74 -6.04 -4.46
C ALA A 336 -15.43 -6.58 -5.02
N ALA A 337 -15.49 -7.30 -6.15
CA ALA A 337 -14.30 -7.81 -6.83
C ALA A 337 -13.34 -6.67 -7.23
N THR A 338 -13.89 -5.57 -7.73
CA THR A 338 -13.11 -4.38 -8.11
C THR A 338 -12.49 -3.70 -6.89
N ALA A 339 -13.23 -3.53 -5.80
CA ALA A 339 -12.70 -2.92 -4.58
C ALA A 339 -11.58 -3.78 -3.95
N VAL A 340 -11.75 -5.10 -3.93
CA VAL A 340 -10.70 -6.05 -3.52
C VAL A 340 -9.49 -5.97 -4.45
N GLN A 341 -9.70 -5.90 -5.77
CA GLN A 341 -8.63 -5.78 -6.75
C GLN A 341 -7.80 -4.51 -6.52
N MET A 342 -8.44 -3.38 -6.20
CA MET A 342 -7.76 -2.12 -5.87
C MET A 342 -6.88 -2.22 -4.61
N ALA A 343 -7.22 -3.10 -3.68
CA ALA A 343 -6.46 -3.31 -2.44
C ALA A 343 -5.44 -4.46 -2.55
N SER A 344 -5.43 -5.23 -3.64
CA SER A 344 -4.63 -6.45 -3.71
C SER A 344 -3.85 -6.59 -5.03
N PHE A 345 -4.53 -6.90 -6.14
CA PHE A 345 -3.89 -7.19 -7.43
C PHE A 345 -3.26 -5.94 -8.07
N ASN A 346 -3.92 -4.78 -8.00
CA ASN A 346 -3.40 -3.55 -8.59
C ASN A 346 -2.07 -3.11 -7.94
N PRO A 347 -1.95 -3.02 -6.60
CA PRO A 347 -0.67 -2.68 -5.98
C PRO A 347 0.40 -3.77 -6.22
N ALA A 348 0.04 -5.05 -6.24
CA ALA A 348 0.97 -6.12 -6.59
C ALA A 348 1.50 -5.97 -8.02
N ARG A 349 0.63 -5.66 -8.99
CA ARG A 349 1.00 -5.40 -10.38
C ARG A 349 1.86 -4.16 -10.52
N MET A 350 1.55 -3.08 -9.81
CA MET A 350 2.36 -1.86 -9.81
C MET A 350 3.79 -2.13 -9.34
N LEU A 351 3.96 -3.05 -8.36
CA LEU A 351 5.26 -3.50 -7.88
C LEU A 351 5.92 -4.59 -8.74
N GLY A 352 5.23 -5.14 -9.77
CA GLY A 352 5.73 -6.24 -10.61
C GLY A 352 5.81 -7.60 -9.89
N ILE A 353 4.98 -7.83 -8.87
CA ILE A 353 4.96 -9.05 -8.06
C ILE A 353 3.63 -9.80 -8.13
N GLU A 354 2.76 -9.46 -9.07
CA GLU A 354 1.40 -10.01 -9.24
C GLU A 354 1.40 -11.51 -9.55
N ALA A 355 2.51 -12.08 -9.98
CA ALA A 355 2.64 -13.52 -10.12
C ALA A 355 2.56 -14.25 -8.77
N ARG A 356 3.01 -13.58 -7.70
CA ARG A 356 3.12 -14.13 -6.33
C ARG A 356 2.08 -13.55 -5.37
N LYS A 357 1.78 -12.25 -5.43
CA LYS A 357 0.95 -11.51 -4.47
C LYS A 357 -0.34 -10.96 -5.07
N GLY A 358 -1.31 -10.65 -4.22
CA GLY A 358 -2.54 -9.95 -4.59
C GLY A 358 -3.51 -10.77 -5.42
N ARG A 359 -3.35 -12.09 -5.48
CA ARG A 359 -4.19 -12.99 -6.29
C ARG A 359 -4.45 -14.33 -5.61
N LEU A 360 -5.62 -14.91 -5.87
CA LEU A 360 -5.90 -16.30 -5.58
C LEU A 360 -5.71 -17.11 -6.87
N ALA A 361 -4.55 -17.77 -6.99
CA ALA A 361 -4.23 -18.61 -8.14
C ALA A 361 -3.18 -19.65 -7.75
N ALA A 362 -3.15 -20.78 -8.45
CA ALA A 362 -2.10 -21.79 -8.26
C ALA A 362 -0.70 -21.16 -8.50
N GLY A 363 0.24 -21.43 -7.61
CA GLY A 363 1.60 -20.91 -7.61
C GLY A 363 1.76 -19.54 -6.94
N ALA A 364 0.67 -18.87 -6.54
CA ALA A 364 0.76 -17.66 -5.72
C ALA A 364 0.98 -18.02 -4.24
N ASP A 365 1.44 -17.05 -3.47
CA ASP A 365 1.55 -17.18 -2.01
C ASP A 365 0.18 -17.47 -1.40
N ALA A 366 0.16 -18.26 -0.34
CA ALA A 366 -1.07 -18.60 0.37
C ALA A 366 -1.54 -17.44 1.27
N ASP A 367 -1.79 -16.29 0.65
CA ASP A 367 -2.31 -15.08 1.24
C ASP A 367 -3.82 -15.00 0.99
N VAL A 368 -4.61 -15.39 1.98
CA VAL A 368 -6.07 -15.50 1.87
C VAL A 368 -6.75 -14.72 2.98
N VAL A 369 -7.70 -13.89 2.61
CA VAL A 369 -8.58 -13.17 3.55
C VAL A 369 -10.00 -13.73 3.41
N LEU A 370 -10.57 -14.16 4.51
CA LEU A 370 -11.97 -14.58 4.57
C LEU A 370 -12.78 -13.42 5.13
N LEU A 371 -13.76 -12.98 4.36
CA LEU A 371 -14.62 -11.82 4.65
C LEU A 371 -16.05 -12.30 4.89
N ASP A 372 -16.75 -11.68 5.83
CA ASP A 372 -18.19 -11.84 6.00
C ASP A 372 -18.99 -11.06 4.95
N SER A 373 -20.33 -11.12 5.05
CA SER A 373 -21.25 -10.43 4.13
C SER A 373 -21.13 -8.89 4.19
N GLU A 374 -20.58 -8.33 5.27
CA GLU A 374 -20.34 -6.91 5.46
C GLU A 374 -18.88 -6.52 5.16
N PHE A 375 -18.10 -7.45 4.61
CA PHE A 375 -16.67 -7.28 4.33
C PHE A 375 -15.80 -7.06 5.58
N ASN A 376 -16.24 -7.53 6.77
CA ASN A 376 -15.36 -7.62 7.91
C ASN A 376 -14.43 -8.83 7.76
N VAL A 377 -13.22 -8.68 8.24
CA VAL A 377 -12.23 -9.77 8.24
C VAL A 377 -12.59 -10.79 9.31
N ALA A 378 -12.92 -12.03 8.88
CA ALA A 378 -13.23 -13.15 9.75
C ALA A 378 -11.98 -13.99 10.05
N GLN A 379 -11.11 -14.18 9.05
CA GLN A 379 -9.88 -14.98 9.18
C GLN A 379 -8.87 -14.52 8.14
N VAL A 380 -7.59 -14.57 8.47
CA VAL A 380 -6.49 -14.29 7.54
C VAL A 380 -5.48 -15.43 7.54
N PHE A 381 -4.99 -15.75 6.36
CA PHE A 381 -3.84 -16.63 6.16
C PHE A 381 -2.75 -15.78 5.46
N ALA A 382 -1.58 -15.71 6.07
CA ALA A 382 -0.41 -15.09 5.48
C ALA A 382 0.63 -16.19 5.20
N ARG A 383 0.91 -16.41 3.94
CA ARG A 383 1.80 -17.49 3.48
C ARG A 383 1.42 -18.84 4.16
N GLY A 384 0.15 -19.20 4.06
CA GLY A 384 -0.40 -20.44 4.58
C GLY A 384 -0.54 -20.54 6.11
N ARG A 385 -0.07 -19.53 6.85
CA ARG A 385 -0.17 -19.49 8.31
C ARG A 385 -1.41 -18.72 8.74
N ALA A 386 -2.31 -19.37 9.47
CA ALA A 386 -3.48 -18.72 10.04
C ALA A 386 -3.06 -17.69 11.09
N LEU A 387 -3.56 -16.47 10.97
CA LEU A 387 -3.51 -15.52 12.07
C LEU A 387 -4.59 -15.87 13.08
N ILE A 388 -4.23 -15.83 14.36
CA ILE A 388 -5.19 -15.91 15.46
C ILE A 388 -5.78 -14.51 15.60
N THR A 389 -7.03 -14.35 15.21
CA THR A 389 -7.81 -13.09 15.38
C THR A 389 -8.34 -13.00 16.80
#